data_4d0ccb3bc87a0f4d445821111975eb9d
#
_entry.id   4d0ccb3bc87a0f4d445821111975eb9d
#
_cell.length_a   1.000
_cell.length_b   1.000
_cell.length_c   1.000
_cell.angle_alpha   90.00
_cell.angle_beta   90.00
_cell.angle_gamma   90.00
#
_symmetry.space_group_name_H-M   'P 1'
#
loop_
_entity.id
_entity.type
_entity.pdbx_description
1 polymer ?
#
loop_
_entity_poly.entity_id
_entity_poly.type
_entity_poly.pdbx_seq_one_letter_code
_entity_poly.pdbx_strand_id
1 'polypeptide(L)'
;MAGKLYIVGTPIGNLSDLSPRAVETLGKVDFIAAEDTRVTQKLLTHFSISKPMVSYHKFSGNKRGEDITARLLDGETCAIVTDAGMPCISDPGEELVRECHEHGVEIESVPGPSAAITALCMSGLDTSRFSFEGFLSVTKKQRDEHLDEIKDFSRTLIFYEAPHKLKNTLDDLYRVLGNRQIALCRELTKIHEEVIKGTISEMIERYKELTPRGEYVLSLIHISEPTRP
;
A
#
# COMPACT_ATOMS: atom_id res chain seq x y z
N MET A 1 -18.66 14.20 -24.21
CA MET A 1 -17.22 14.14 -23.85
C MET A 1 -17.05 12.89 -23.02
N ALA A 2 -15.96 12.14 -23.20
CA ALA A 2 -15.69 10.98 -22.34
C ALA A 2 -15.62 11.44 -20.86
N GLY A 3 -16.00 10.55 -19.96
CA GLY A 3 -15.89 10.77 -18.53
C GLY A 3 -14.45 10.75 -18.05
N LYS A 4 -14.24 10.69 -16.73
CA LYS A 4 -12.92 10.75 -16.11
C LYS A 4 -12.82 9.71 -14.99
N LEU A 5 -11.67 9.03 -14.91
CA LEU A 5 -11.31 8.19 -13.76
C LEU A 5 -10.49 9.01 -12.75
N TYR A 6 -10.92 9.03 -11.48
CA TYR A 6 -10.17 9.60 -10.37
C TYR A 6 -9.55 8.48 -9.53
N ILE A 7 -8.23 8.53 -9.33
CA ILE A 7 -7.52 7.64 -8.40
C ILE A 7 -7.46 8.37 -7.06
N VAL A 8 -8.26 7.93 -6.08
CA VAL A 8 -8.43 8.67 -4.82
C VAL A 8 -7.83 7.90 -3.66
N GLY A 9 -6.82 8.51 -3.01
CA GLY A 9 -6.21 7.93 -1.81
C GLY A 9 -7.13 8.06 -0.60
N THR A 10 -7.21 6.98 0.19
CA THR A 10 -8.02 6.87 1.41
C THR A 10 -7.14 6.85 2.66
N PRO A 11 -7.70 7.10 3.86
CA PRO A 11 -6.95 7.02 5.12
C PRO A 11 -6.36 5.63 5.37
N ILE A 12 -5.17 5.59 5.98
CA ILE A 12 -4.49 4.33 6.37
C ILE A 12 -4.71 3.98 7.85
N GLY A 13 -5.54 4.73 8.56
CA GLY A 13 -5.83 4.48 9.98
C GLY A 13 -6.47 5.67 10.70
N ASN A 14 -6.35 6.88 10.16
CA ASN A 14 -6.92 8.09 10.73
C ASN A 14 -7.80 8.79 9.69
N LEU A 15 -9.10 8.89 9.97
CA LEU A 15 -10.06 9.50 9.05
C LEU A 15 -9.74 10.98 8.73
N SER A 16 -9.04 11.68 9.61
CA SER A 16 -8.61 13.07 9.40
C SER A 16 -7.57 13.24 8.29
N ASP A 17 -6.96 12.13 7.84
CA ASP A 17 -5.99 12.14 6.73
C ASP A 17 -6.67 12.15 5.35
N LEU A 18 -8.01 12.03 5.28
CA LEU A 18 -8.72 12.21 4.02
C LEU A 18 -8.71 13.70 3.62
N SER A 19 -8.08 14.00 2.49
CA SER A 19 -7.95 15.40 2.05
C SER A 19 -9.30 16.02 1.69
N PRO A 20 -9.48 17.34 1.87
CA PRO A 20 -10.70 18.04 1.44
C PRO A 20 -11.03 17.80 -0.04
N ARG A 21 -10.00 17.72 -0.91
CA ARG A 21 -10.18 17.42 -2.33
C ARG A 21 -10.69 16.01 -2.56
N ALA A 22 -10.26 15.04 -1.76
CA ALA A 22 -10.78 13.67 -1.83
C ALA A 22 -12.27 13.63 -1.46
N VAL A 23 -12.67 14.29 -0.38
CA VAL A 23 -14.08 14.43 0.03
C VAL A 23 -14.92 15.06 -1.08
N GLU A 24 -14.44 16.16 -1.66
CA GLU A 24 -15.12 16.86 -2.76
C GLU A 24 -15.25 15.95 -4.00
N THR A 25 -14.16 15.27 -4.40
CA THR A 25 -14.16 14.39 -5.57
C THR A 25 -15.11 13.21 -5.38
N LEU A 26 -15.06 12.52 -4.23
CA LEU A 26 -15.96 11.43 -3.90
C LEU A 26 -17.43 11.87 -3.87
N GLY A 27 -17.68 13.12 -3.47
CA GLY A 27 -19.03 13.73 -3.50
C GLY A 27 -19.52 14.11 -4.89
N LYS A 28 -18.64 14.31 -5.88
CA LYS A 28 -19.00 14.79 -7.23
C LYS A 28 -19.12 13.68 -8.28
N VAL A 29 -18.32 12.62 -8.19
CA VAL A 29 -18.34 11.53 -9.18
C VAL A 29 -19.71 10.85 -9.29
N ASP A 30 -19.98 10.24 -10.43
CA ASP A 30 -21.25 9.54 -10.66
C ASP A 30 -21.30 8.21 -9.89
N PHE A 31 -20.16 7.53 -9.76
CA PHE A 31 -20.05 6.29 -8.97
C PHE A 31 -18.64 6.06 -8.45
N ILE A 32 -18.50 5.13 -7.51
CA ILE A 32 -17.23 4.76 -6.89
C ILE A 32 -16.95 3.28 -7.13
N ALA A 33 -15.77 2.97 -7.65
CA ALA A 33 -15.21 1.62 -7.73
C ALA A 33 -14.41 1.36 -6.44
N ALA A 34 -14.89 0.43 -5.62
CA ALA A 34 -14.35 0.17 -4.29
C ALA A 34 -13.84 -1.27 -4.16
N GLU A 35 -12.71 -1.47 -3.49
CA GLU A 35 -12.18 -2.80 -3.19
C GLU A 35 -13.15 -3.59 -2.30
N ASP A 36 -13.47 -3.09 -1.11
CA ASP A 36 -14.57 -3.56 -0.27
C ASP A 36 -15.60 -2.43 -0.07
N THR A 37 -16.78 -2.60 -0.69
CA THR A 37 -17.86 -1.63 -0.60
C THR A 37 -18.35 -1.39 0.82
N ARG A 38 -18.17 -2.36 1.74
CA ARG A 38 -18.57 -2.24 3.15
C ARG A 38 -17.62 -1.32 3.92
N VAL A 39 -16.32 -1.39 3.63
CA VAL A 39 -15.29 -0.52 4.22
C VAL A 39 -15.47 0.90 3.68
N THR A 40 -15.58 1.03 2.36
CA THR A 40 -15.82 2.31 1.69
C THR A 40 -17.13 2.97 2.16
N GLN A 41 -18.21 2.20 2.37
CA GLN A 41 -19.47 2.75 2.87
C GLN A 41 -19.31 3.42 4.24
N LYS A 42 -18.50 2.86 5.15
CA LYS A 42 -18.23 3.48 6.45
C LYS A 42 -17.51 4.81 6.30
N LEU A 43 -16.51 4.86 5.40
CA LEU A 43 -15.79 6.09 5.08
C LEU A 43 -16.75 7.16 4.52
N LEU A 44 -17.53 6.84 3.51
CA LEU A 44 -18.48 7.75 2.89
C LEU A 44 -19.53 8.25 3.89
N THR A 45 -20.04 7.37 4.74
CA THR A 45 -21.01 7.73 5.79
C THR A 45 -20.42 8.74 6.78
N HIS A 46 -19.16 8.57 7.18
CA HIS A 46 -18.47 9.51 8.07
C HIS A 46 -18.41 10.93 7.49
N PHE A 47 -18.21 11.04 6.18
CA PHE A 47 -18.14 12.33 5.47
C PHE A 47 -19.47 12.76 4.86
N SER A 48 -20.59 12.10 5.22
CA SER A 48 -21.93 12.40 4.72
C SER A 48 -22.05 12.35 3.17
N ILE A 49 -21.30 11.46 2.55
CA ILE A 49 -21.31 11.21 1.11
C ILE A 49 -22.22 10.01 0.80
N SER A 50 -23.10 10.16 -0.18
CA SER A 50 -23.96 9.07 -0.69
C SER A 50 -23.77 8.95 -2.19
N LYS A 51 -23.16 7.85 -2.66
CA LYS A 51 -22.86 7.57 -4.07
C LYS A 51 -23.09 6.09 -4.40
N PRO A 52 -23.50 5.78 -5.62
CA PRO A 52 -23.50 4.41 -6.11
C PRO A 52 -22.08 3.82 -6.04
N MET A 53 -21.98 2.56 -5.64
CA MET A 53 -20.69 1.85 -5.59
C MET A 53 -20.75 0.58 -6.40
N VAL A 54 -19.62 0.25 -7.03
CA VAL A 54 -19.35 -1.04 -7.67
C VAL A 54 -18.15 -1.68 -7.00
N SER A 55 -18.21 -2.99 -6.76
CA SER A 55 -17.05 -3.71 -6.23
C SER A 55 -16.00 -3.91 -7.32
N TYR A 56 -14.75 -3.54 -7.03
CA TYR A 56 -13.60 -3.74 -7.90
C TYR A 56 -12.39 -4.20 -7.09
N HIS A 57 -12.15 -5.49 -7.04
CA HIS A 57 -11.06 -6.11 -6.28
C HIS A 57 -10.17 -6.95 -7.20
N LYS A 58 -8.99 -7.35 -6.73
CA LYS A 58 -7.96 -8.07 -7.50
C LYS A 58 -8.47 -9.29 -8.29
N PHE A 59 -9.57 -9.89 -7.87
CA PHE A 59 -10.18 -11.06 -8.51
C PHE A 59 -11.48 -10.73 -9.25
N SER A 60 -11.76 -9.46 -9.54
CA SER A 60 -12.99 -9.03 -10.23
C SER A 60 -13.05 -9.49 -11.69
N GLY A 61 -11.92 -9.90 -12.25
CA GLY A 61 -11.79 -10.30 -13.65
C GLY A 61 -11.90 -9.13 -14.63
N ASN A 62 -11.46 -9.33 -15.87
CA ASN A 62 -11.40 -8.30 -16.92
C ASN A 62 -12.77 -7.65 -17.17
N LYS A 63 -13.84 -8.43 -17.11
CA LYS A 63 -15.21 -7.95 -17.38
C LYS A 63 -15.63 -6.76 -16.49
N ARG A 64 -15.19 -6.72 -15.25
CA ARG A 64 -15.53 -5.60 -14.34
C ARG A 64 -14.79 -4.32 -14.72
N GLY A 65 -13.53 -4.41 -15.15
CA GLY A 65 -12.77 -3.29 -15.73
C GLY A 65 -13.46 -2.75 -16.98
N GLU A 66 -13.80 -3.64 -17.92
CA GLU A 66 -14.52 -3.32 -19.16
C GLU A 66 -15.86 -2.61 -18.88
N ASP A 67 -16.66 -3.09 -17.91
CA ASP A 67 -17.92 -2.44 -17.52
C ASP A 67 -17.71 -1.02 -17.00
N ILE A 68 -16.67 -0.78 -16.20
CA ILE A 68 -16.33 0.56 -15.68
C ILE A 68 -15.85 1.45 -16.83
N THR A 69 -14.94 0.96 -17.66
CA THR A 69 -14.40 1.69 -18.81
C THR A 69 -15.51 2.07 -19.80
N ALA A 70 -16.46 1.19 -20.08
CA ALA A 70 -17.61 1.50 -20.94
C ALA A 70 -18.43 2.67 -20.38
N ARG A 71 -18.71 2.71 -19.08
CA ARG A 71 -19.42 3.82 -18.42
C ARG A 71 -18.64 5.13 -18.52
N LEU A 72 -17.31 5.08 -18.36
CA LEU A 72 -16.45 6.25 -18.52
C LEU A 72 -16.47 6.77 -19.97
N LEU A 73 -16.49 5.88 -20.97
CA LEU A 73 -16.61 6.27 -22.38
C LEU A 73 -17.97 6.88 -22.70
N ASP A 74 -19.03 6.46 -22.00
CA ASP A 74 -20.38 7.05 -22.10
C ASP A 74 -20.52 8.40 -21.40
N GLY A 75 -19.43 8.88 -20.73
CA GLY A 75 -19.36 10.22 -20.14
C GLY A 75 -19.55 10.26 -18.62
N GLU A 76 -19.75 9.12 -17.95
CA GLU A 76 -19.79 9.07 -16.48
C GLU A 76 -18.40 9.29 -15.87
N THR A 77 -18.35 9.77 -14.64
CA THR A 77 -17.13 9.94 -13.85
C THR A 77 -17.06 8.88 -12.73
N CYS A 78 -15.87 8.31 -12.52
CA CYS A 78 -15.64 7.30 -11.50
C CYS A 78 -14.49 7.67 -10.58
N ALA A 79 -14.62 7.41 -9.29
CA ALA A 79 -13.48 7.37 -8.37
C ALA A 79 -13.14 5.91 -8.03
N ILE A 80 -11.88 5.50 -8.23
CA ILE A 80 -11.39 4.24 -7.67
C ILE A 80 -10.79 4.50 -6.30
N VAL A 81 -11.16 3.67 -5.33
CA VAL A 81 -10.65 3.67 -3.96
C VAL A 81 -10.30 2.26 -3.50
N THR A 82 -9.37 2.16 -2.56
CA THR A 82 -9.02 0.93 -1.84
C THR A 82 -9.36 1.05 -0.37
N ASP A 83 -9.25 -0.03 0.37
CA ASP A 83 -9.60 -0.06 1.79
C ASP A 83 -8.71 0.88 2.62
N ALA A 84 -7.44 1.05 2.21
CA ALA A 84 -6.49 1.95 2.87
C ALA A 84 -5.37 2.39 1.93
N GLY A 85 -5.10 3.68 1.85
CA GLY A 85 -3.98 4.25 1.09
C GLY A 85 -4.30 4.56 -0.37
N MET A 86 -3.26 4.55 -1.20
CA MET A 86 -3.37 4.83 -2.63
C MET A 86 -3.76 3.58 -3.41
N PRO A 87 -4.81 3.64 -4.24
CA PRO A 87 -5.12 2.55 -5.19
C PRO A 87 -3.95 2.25 -6.13
N CYS A 88 -3.95 1.06 -6.73
CA CYS A 88 -2.96 0.58 -7.70
C CYS A 88 -1.59 0.19 -7.14
N ILE A 89 -1.30 0.44 -5.87
CA ILE A 89 0.00 0.11 -5.23
C ILE A 89 -0.22 -1.01 -4.22
N SER A 90 0.11 -2.24 -4.58
CA SER A 90 -0.23 -3.50 -3.89
C SER A 90 -1.73 -3.79 -3.78
N ASP A 91 -2.55 -2.93 -4.35
CA ASP A 91 -4.01 -2.92 -4.32
C ASP A 91 -4.61 -2.94 -5.73
N PRO A 92 -5.91 -3.22 -5.88
CA PRO A 92 -6.58 -3.20 -7.18
C PRO A 92 -6.50 -1.82 -7.86
N GLY A 93 -6.50 -1.82 -9.20
CA GLY A 93 -6.62 -0.60 -9.99
C GLY A 93 -5.66 -0.48 -11.16
N GLU A 94 -4.48 -1.13 -11.11
CA GLU A 94 -3.48 -1.06 -12.17
C GLU A 94 -4.04 -1.45 -13.55
N GLU A 95 -4.80 -2.54 -13.60
CA GLU A 95 -5.41 -3.02 -14.84
C GLU A 95 -6.45 -2.02 -15.37
N LEU A 96 -7.30 -1.45 -14.51
CA LEU A 96 -8.28 -0.44 -14.89
C LEU A 96 -7.60 0.84 -15.41
N VAL A 97 -6.52 1.28 -14.76
CA VAL A 97 -5.74 2.44 -15.22
C VAL A 97 -5.15 2.20 -16.61
N ARG A 98 -4.60 1.00 -16.84
CA ARG A 98 -4.06 0.61 -18.15
C ARG A 98 -5.14 0.61 -19.23
N GLU A 99 -6.28 0.00 -18.94
CA GLU A 99 -7.43 -0.05 -19.84
C GLU A 99 -7.97 1.35 -20.19
N CYS A 100 -8.06 2.24 -19.17
CA CYS A 100 -8.43 3.64 -19.39
C CYS A 100 -7.45 4.37 -20.32
N HIS A 101 -6.14 4.15 -20.18
CA HIS A 101 -5.14 4.71 -21.09
C HIS A 101 -5.29 4.17 -22.52
N GLU A 102 -5.53 2.88 -22.68
CA GLU A 102 -5.73 2.25 -23.99
C GLU A 102 -6.95 2.81 -24.73
N HIS A 103 -7.99 3.21 -23.99
CA HIS A 103 -9.22 3.79 -24.56
C HIS A 103 -9.27 5.31 -24.55
N GLY A 104 -8.19 5.99 -24.14
CA GLY A 104 -8.11 7.45 -24.13
C GLY A 104 -8.99 8.12 -23.07
N VAL A 105 -9.37 7.43 -22.00
CA VAL A 105 -10.10 7.99 -20.87
C VAL A 105 -9.14 8.84 -20.03
N GLU A 106 -9.57 10.04 -19.69
CA GLU A 106 -8.79 10.95 -18.84
C GLU A 106 -8.68 10.39 -17.42
N ILE A 107 -7.45 10.42 -16.85
CA ILE A 107 -7.19 9.96 -15.49
C ILE A 107 -6.63 11.12 -14.67
N GLU A 108 -7.17 11.31 -13.46
CA GLU A 108 -6.70 12.31 -12.52
C GLU A 108 -6.39 11.67 -11.16
N SER A 109 -5.27 12.05 -10.55
CA SER A 109 -4.93 11.60 -9.21
C SER A 109 -5.35 12.60 -8.14
N VAL A 110 -5.99 12.09 -7.09
CA VAL A 110 -6.24 12.78 -5.83
C VAL A 110 -5.36 12.12 -4.78
N PRO A 111 -4.11 12.59 -4.57
CA PRO A 111 -3.16 11.94 -3.70
C PRO A 111 -3.65 11.89 -2.25
N GLY A 112 -3.27 10.82 -1.58
CA GLY A 112 -3.60 10.57 -0.19
C GLY A 112 -2.47 9.85 0.55
N PRO A 113 -2.72 9.35 1.76
CA PRO A 113 -1.75 8.63 2.57
C PRO A 113 -1.13 7.42 1.86
N SER A 114 0.12 7.16 2.17
CA SER A 114 0.85 5.97 1.73
C SER A 114 1.63 5.40 2.92
N ALA A 115 1.29 4.19 3.34
CA ALA A 115 1.96 3.54 4.48
C ALA A 115 3.46 3.34 4.21
N ALA A 116 3.85 2.98 2.98
CA ALA A 116 5.25 2.80 2.60
C ALA A 116 6.07 4.08 2.75
N ILE A 117 5.58 5.20 2.22
CA ILE A 117 6.28 6.49 2.29
C ILE A 117 6.26 7.04 3.72
N THR A 118 5.14 6.94 4.44
CA THR A 118 5.04 7.35 5.84
C THR A 118 6.04 6.59 6.71
N ALA A 119 6.11 5.27 6.57
CA ALA A 119 7.08 4.44 7.28
C ALA A 119 8.52 4.82 6.95
N LEU A 120 8.85 5.06 5.68
CA LEU A 120 10.18 5.48 5.26
C LEU A 120 10.58 6.80 5.93
N CYS A 121 9.68 7.80 5.94
CA CYS A 121 9.92 9.08 6.63
C CYS A 121 10.22 8.90 8.14
N MET A 122 9.56 7.93 8.79
CA MET A 122 9.70 7.68 10.23
C MET A 122 10.85 6.72 10.56
N SER A 123 11.36 5.96 9.58
CA SER A 123 12.36 4.91 9.78
C SER A 123 13.71 5.42 10.27
N GLY A 124 14.09 6.65 9.87
CA GLY A 124 15.44 7.20 10.10
C GLY A 124 16.54 6.46 9.32
N LEU A 125 16.18 5.69 8.30
CA LEU A 125 17.10 5.09 7.35
C LEU A 125 17.32 6.05 6.17
N ASP A 126 18.26 5.72 5.27
CA ASP A 126 18.50 6.53 4.07
C ASP A 126 17.25 6.52 3.16
N THR A 127 16.77 7.72 2.85
CA THR A 127 15.60 7.94 2.02
C THR A 127 15.93 8.39 0.60
N SER A 128 17.22 8.58 0.29
CA SER A 128 17.66 9.09 -1.02
C SER A 128 17.34 8.13 -2.16
N ARG A 129 17.41 6.83 -1.89
CA ARG A 129 17.03 5.74 -2.79
C ARG A 129 16.35 4.63 -2.01
N PHE A 130 15.20 4.18 -2.49
CA PHE A 130 14.48 3.07 -1.88
C PHE A 130 13.79 2.22 -2.94
N SER A 131 13.40 1.03 -2.56
CA SER A 131 12.62 0.09 -3.36
C SER A 131 11.43 -0.38 -2.54
N PHE A 132 10.23 -0.27 -3.09
CA PHE A 132 9.02 -0.83 -2.50
C PHE A 132 8.81 -2.23 -3.04
N GLU A 133 8.92 -3.22 -2.18
CA GLU A 133 8.86 -4.65 -2.51
C GLU A 133 7.48 -5.27 -2.24
N GLY A 134 6.56 -4.50 -1.63
CA GLY A 134 5.20 -4.95 -1.31
C GLY A 134 5.18 -6.09 -0.30
N PHE A 135 4.27 -7.04 -0.49
CA PHE A 135 4.17 -8.25 0.33
C PHE A 135 5.03 -9.38 -0.25
N LEU A 136 5.81 -10.03 0.60
CA LEU A 136 6.50 -11.25 0.21
C LEU A 136 5.53 -12.39 -0.06
N SER A 137 5.80 -13.20 -1.09
CA SER A 137 4.95 -14.32 -1.46
C SER A 137 4.78 -15.32 -0.31
N VAL A 138 3.58 -15.87 -0.17
CA VAL A 138 3.31 -16.98 0.75
C VAL A 138 4.02 -18.27 0.33
N THR A 139 4.27 -18.44 -0.98
CA THR A 139 4.99 -19.57 -1.53
C THR A 139 6.48 -19.40 -1.27
N LYS A 140 7.08 -20.35 -0.54
CA LYS A 140 8.50 -20.28 -0.15
C LYS A 140 9.43 -20.07 -1.34
N LYS A 141 9.23 -20.80 -2.44
CA LYS A 141 10.06 -20.71 -3.64
C LYS A 141 10.07 -19.28 -4.21
N GLN A 142 8.88 -18.71 -4.46
CA GLN A 142 8.77 -17.34 -4.99
C GLN A 142 9.31 -16.28 -4.03
N ARG A 143 9.16 -16.50 -2.72
CA ARG A 143 9.71 -15.62 -1.69
C ARG A 143 11.24 -15.66 -1.68
N ASP A 144 11.83 -16.84 -1.77
CA ASP A 144 13.28 -17.01 -1.84
C ASP A 144 13.85 -16.39 -3.15
N GLU A 145 13.20 -16.62 -4.29
CA GLU A 145 13.56 -16.00 -5.57
C GLU A 145 13.53 -14.46 -5.48
N HIS A 146 12.46 -13.88 -4.96
CA HIS A 146 12.34 -12.43 -4.77
C HIS A 146 13.45 -11.89 -3.84
N LEU A 147 13.69 -12.54 -2.70
CA LEU A 147 14.75 -12.10 -1.77
C LEU A 147 16.16 -12.23 -2.38
N ASP A 148 16.40 -13.24 -3.20
CA ASP A 148 17.66 -13.42 -3.92
C ASP A 148 17.90 -12.32 -4.96
N GLU A 149 16.85 -11.83 -5.64
CA GLU A 149 16.93 -10.73 -6.60
C GLU A 149 17.36 -9.41 -5.95
N ILE A 150 16.93 -9.17 -4.71
CA ILE A 150 17.15 -7.89 -4.02
C ILE A 150 18.27 -7.91 -2.97
N LYS A 151 18.91 -9.07 -2.75
CA LYS A 151 19.89 -9.23 -1.67
C LYS A 151 21.08 -8.29 -1.75
N ASP A 152 21.50 -7.93 -2.95
CA ASP A 152 22.65 -7.06 -3.19
C ASP A 152 22.27 -5.57 -3.29
N PHE A 153 21.00 -5.22 -3.09
CA PHE A 153 20.57 -3.83 -3.14
C PHE A 153 21.10 -3.06 -1.92
N SER A 154 21.79 -1.95 -2.21
CA SER A 154 22.32 -1.04 -1.20
C SER A 154 21.31 0.02 -0.74
N ARG A 155 20.18 0.18 -1.47
CA ARG A 155 19.11 1.11 -1.14
C ARG A 155 18.19 0.56 -0.04
N THR A 156 17.41 1.44 0.58
CA THR A 156 16.39 1.04 1.54
C THR A 156 15.29 0.21 0.87
N LEU A 157 14.99 -0.96 1.43
CA LEU A 157 13.92 -1.86 1.00
C LEU A 157 12.71 -1.68 1.91
N ILE A 158 11.51 -1.63 1.34
CA ILE A 158 10.27 -1.43 2.08
C ILE A 158 9.32 -2.58 1.77
N PHE A 159 8.84 -3.27 2.82
CA PHE A 159 7.88 -4.36 2.72
C PHE A 159 6.63 -4.07 3.54
N TYR A 160 5.50 -4.52 3.06
CA TYR A 160 4.29 -4.67 3.87
C TYR A 160 4.26 -6.06 4.50
N GLU A 161 3.78 -6.15 5.74
CA GLU A 161 3.65 -7.45 6.38
C GLU A 161 2.47 -7.55 7.34
N ALA A 162 1.80 -8.70 7.27
CA ALA A 162 0.74 -9.05 8.19
C ALA A 162 1.31 -9.58 9.52
N PRO A 163 0.66 -9.32 10.67
CA PRO A 163 1.20 -9.68 11.98
C PRO A 163 1.50 -11.17 12.12
N HIS A 164 0.65 -12.03 11.59
CA HIS A 164 0.81 -13.49 11.69
C HIS A 164 1.98 -14.04 10.86
N LYS A 165 2.55 -13.27 9.93
CA LYS A 165 3.70 -13.66 9.10
C LYS A 165 5.02 -13.03 9.59
N LEU A 166 4.96 -11.97 10.39
CA LEU A 166 6.12 -11.16 10.74
C LEU A 166 7.34 -11.99 11.20
N LYS A 167 7.13 -12.98 12.09
CA LYS A 167 8.23 -13.82 12.60
C LYS A 167 8.94 -14.56 11.48
N ASN A 168 8.20 -15.25 10.63
CA ASN A 168 8.77 -16.03 9.51
C ASN A 168 9.46 -15.09 8.50
N THR A 169 8.89 -13.93 8.28
CA THR A 169 9.48 -12.92 7.38
C THR A 169 10.79 -12.39 7.92
N LEU A 170 10.90 -12.09 9.22
CA LEU A 170 12.16 -11.69 9.84
C LEU A 170 13.24 -12.78 9.72
N ASP A 171 12.88 -14.06 9.93
CA ASP A 171 13.80 -15.18 9.77
C ASP A 171 14.28 -15.33 8.32
N ASP A 172 13.39 -15.20 7.33
CA ASP A 172 13.74 -15.25 5.91
C ASP A 172 14.61 -14.06 5.48
N LEU A 173 14.29 -12.85 5.93
CA LEU A 173 15.10 -11.65 5.71
C LEU A 173 16.51 -11.82 6.30
N TYR A 174 16.62 -12.31 7.53
CA TYR A 174 17.92 -12.56 8.16
C TYR A 174 18.74 -13.59 7.40
N ARG A 175 18.11 -14.68 6.98
CA ARG A 175 18.77 -15.79 6.25
C ARG A 175 19.32 -15.35 4.89
N VAL A 176 18.58 -14.51 4.14
CA VAL A 176 18.97 -14.15 2.76
C VAL A 176 19.72 -12.83 2.71
N LEU A 177 19.25 -11.82 3.45
CA LEU A 177 19.80 -10.48 3.39
C LEU A 177 20.88 -10.21 4.47
N GLY A 178 21.03 -11.13 5.42
CA GLY A 178 21.92 -10.96 6.57
C GLY A 178 21.34 -10.03 7.64
N ASN A 179 22.16 -9.68 8.62
CA ASN A 179 21.73 -8.86 9.76
C ASN A 179 21.75 -7.36 9.44
N ARG A 180 20.74 -6.88 8.75
CA ARG A 180 20.60 -5.48 8.35
C ARG A 180 19.97 -4.62 9.44
N GLN A 181 20.21 -3.30 9.38
CA GLN A 181 19.40 -2.33 10.13
C GLN A 181 17.98 -2.34 9.61
N ILE A 182 17.00 -2.34 10.51
CA ILE A 182 15.58 -2.40 10.21
C ILE A 182 14.80 -1.44 11.11
N ALA A 183 13.76 -0.84 10.55
CA ALA A 183 12.70 -0.13 11.27
C ALA A 183 11.37 -0.84 11.00
N LEU A 184 10.69 -1.24 12.06
CA LEU A 184 9.33 -1.79 12.02
C LEU A 184 8.37 -0.67 12.39
N CYS A 185 7.60 -0.17 11.44
CA CYS A 185 6.52 0.78 11.68
C CYS A 185 5.21 -0.01 11.82
N ARG A 186 4.54 0.15 12.95
CA ARG A 186 3.33 -0.57 13.29
C ARG A 186 2.17 0.38 13.51
N GLU A 187 0.98 0.01 13.03
CA GLU A 187 -0.27 0.75 13.26
C GLU A 187 -0.16 2.24 12.93
N LEU A 188 0.48 2.56 11.79
CA LEU A 188 0.69 3.94 11.33
C LEU A 188 -0.61 4.74 11.35
N THR A 189 -0.54 5.98 11.82
CA THR A 189 -1.64 6.94 12.00
C THR A 189 -2.71 6.57 13.04
N LYS A 190 -2.64 5.35 13.61
CA LYS A 190 -3.59 4.85 14.62
C LYS A 190 -3.10 5.18 16.04
N ILE A 191 -3.98 4.97 17.04
CA ILE A 191 -3.70 5.26 18.47
C ILE A 191 -2.44 4.51 18.98
N HIS A 192 -2.15 3.33 18.42
CA HIS A 192 -1.02 2.50 18.83
C HIS A 192 0.12 2.54 17.81
N GLU A 193 0.29 3.68 17.14
CA GLU A 193 1.43 3.89 16.24
C GLU A 193 2.76 3.71 17.00
N GLU A 194 3.63 2.89 16.42
CA GLU A 194 4.94 2.59 17.02
C GLU A 194 6.00 2.43 15.94
N VAL A 195 7.20 2.94 16.20
CA VAL A 195 8.40 2.70 15.38
C VAL A 195 9.44 2.00 16.22
N ILE A 196 9.81 0.79 15.84
CA ILE A 196 10.79 -0.05 16.52
C ILE A 196 12.02 -0.15 15.62
N LYS A 197 13.18 0.28 16.11
CA LYS A 197 14.45 0.30 15.36
C LYS A 197 15.45 -0.66 15.95
N GLY A 198 16.28 -1.24 15.11
CA GLY A 198 17.37 -2.12 15.51
C GLY A 198 17.90 -2.93 14.33
N THR A 199 18.50 -4.05 14.60
CA THR A 199 18.92 -5.05 13.62
C THR A 199 17.82 -6.12 13.44
N ILE A 200 17.86 -6.86 12.34
CA ILE A 200 16.91 -7.97 12.12
C ILE A 200 17.01 -9.00 13.26
N SER A 201 18.23 -9.31 13.74
CA SER A 201 18.42 -10.26 14.86
C SER A 201 17.78 -9.77 16.17
N GLU A 202 17.86 -8.46 16.47
CA GLU A 202 17.18 -7.88 17.64
C GLU A 202 15.66 -7.96 17.50
N MET A 203 15.12 -7.79 16.30
CA MET A 203 13.68 -7.95 16.04
C MET A 203 13.25 -9.40 16.20
N ILE A 204 14.03 -10.37 15.70
CA ILE A 204 13.77 -11.80 15.91
C ILE A 204 13.71 -12.11 17.39
N GLU A 205 14.69 -11.65 18.17
CA GLU A 205 14.73 -11.86 19.63
C GLU A 205 13.53 -11.24 20.33
N ARG A 206 13.20 -9.97 19.99
CA ARG A 206 12.05 -9.26 20.55
C ARG A 206 10.75 -10.02 20.35
N TYR A 207 10.53 -10.60 19.16
CA TYR A 207 9.28 -11.28 18.82
C TYR A 207 9.26 -12.78 19.14
N LYS A 208 10.30 -13.35 19.78
CA LYS A 208 10.25 -14.74 20.25
C LYS A 208 9.04 -14.99 21.15
N GLU A 209 8.90 -14.18 22.19
CA GLU A 209 7.87 -14.33 23.20
C GLU A 209 6.62 -13.46 22.93
N LEU A 210 6.77 -12.40 22.11
CA LEU A 210 5.66 -11.51 21.79
C LEU A 210 4.83 -12.03 20.63
N THR A 211 3.52 -11.86 20.71
CA THR A 211 2.61 -12.09 19.59
C THR A 211 2.46 -10.79 18.80
N PRO A 212 2.91 -10.75 17.53
CA PRO A 212 2.73 -9.56 16.70
C PRO A 212 1.23 -9.24 16.52
N ARG A 213 0.89 -7.94 16.57
CA ARG A 213 -0.47 -7.44 16.39
C ARG A 213 -0.46 -6.17 15.55
N GLY A 214 -1.54 -5.94 14.81
CA GLY A 214 -1.67 -4.79 13.92
C GLY A 214 -0.94 -4.99 12.59
N GLU A 215 -0.87 -3.95 11.79
CA GLU A 215 -0.26 -3.94 10.46
C GLU A 215 1.16 -3.40 10.54
N TYR A 216 2.07 -3.97 9.76
CA TYR A 216 3.48 -3.62 9.77
C TYR A 216 3.96 -3.13 8.41
N VAL A 217 4.82 -2.11 8.46
CA VAL A 217 5.71 -1.75 7.35
C VAL A 217 7.15 -1.94 7.83
N LEU A 218 7.90 -2.76 7.12
CA LEU A 218 9.30 -3.03 7.39
C LEU A 218 10.14 -2.19 6.43
N SER A 219 11.03 -1.37 6.99
CA SER A 219 12.05 -0.65 6.21
C SER A 219 13.43 -1.15 6.63
N LEU A 220 14.25 -1.61 5.70
CA LEU A 220 15.59 -2.12 6.01
C LEU A 220 16.62 -1.66 4.97
N ILE A 221 17.87 -1.47 5.42
CA ILE A 221 18.97 -1.03 4.59
C ILE A 221 20.20 -1.92 4.79
N HIS A 222 20.99 -2.09 3.73
CA HIS A 222 22.27 -2.76 3.80
C HIS A 222 23.23 -1.97 4.70
N ILE A 223 23.88 -2.63 5.66
CA ILE A 223 24.96 -2.03 6.43
C ILE A 223 26.19 -2.02 5.50
N SER A 224 26.49 -0.87 4.89
CA SER A 224 27.82 -0.68 4.32
C SER A 224 28.81 -0.75 5.48
N GLU A 225 29.76 -1.66 5.45
CA GLU A 225 30.91 -1.55 6.34
C GLU A 225 31.50 -0.13 6.18
N PRO A 226 31.76 0.60 7.28
CA PRO A 226 32.40 1.89 7.15
C PRO A 226 33.74 1.67 6.41
N THR A 227 33.84 2.22 5.21
CA THR A 227 35.14 2.32 4.52
C THR A 227 36.07 3.01 5.49
N ARG A 228 37.00 2.25 6.09
CA ARG A 228 38.04 2.83 6.93
C ARG A 228 38.77 3.86 6.07
N PRO A 229 38.96 5.09 6.61
CA PRO A 229 39.70 6.11 5.91
C PRO A 229 41.13 5.67 5.61
#